data_a6cba6b5512d0aeb3d3697915b8f5bc5
#
_entry.id   a6cba6b5512d0aeb3d3697915b8f5bc5
#
_cell.length_a   1.000
_cell.length_b   1.000
_cell.length_c   1.000
_cell.angle_alpha   90.00
_cell.angle_beta   90.00
_cell.angle_gamma   90.00
#
_symmetry.space_group_name_H-M   'P 1'
#
loop_
_entity.id
_entity.type
_entity.pdbx_description
1 polymer ?
#
loop_
_entity_poly.entity_id
_entity_poly.type
_entity_poly.pdbx_seq_one_letter_code
_entity_poly.pdbx_strand_id
1 'polypeptide(L)'
;ILTLKEALEFDLHIKKEGDFQLTSCCCPVWIAMIRNIYEELMPHVPAAVSPMIACGRMIKRLYPDAVTVFVGPCLAKKKEAREEDIQGAVDYVLTFQEMRDIFEAADIHLEALPEDEREHASRAGRLYARTGGVSEAVASMTQQLQPEKLHVRAEQAEGAKACMDPENKKRRNRCKLF
;
A
#
# COMPACT_ATOMS: atom_id res chain seq x y z
N ILE A 1 -5.00 10.15 1.27
CA ILE A 1 -4.01 10.67 2.26
C ILE A 1 -2.66 10.02 2.03
N LEU A 2 -2.54 8.68 2.01
CA LEU A 2 -1.25 8.00 1.82
C LEU A 2 -0.63 8.29 0.45
N THR A 3 -1.42 8.22 -0.61
CA THR A 3 -0.99 8.57 -1.96
C THR A 3 -0.45 9.99 -2.05
N LEU A 4 -1.10 10.93 -1.33
CA LEU A 4 -0.63 12.31 -1.24
C LEU A 4 0.73 12.39 -0.53
N LYS A 5 0.91 11.67 0.58
CA LYS A 5 2.18 11.63 1.30
C LYS A 5 3.30 11.07 0.43
N GLU A 6 3.07 9.94 -0.22
CA GLU A 6 4.06 9.34 -1.12
C GLU A 6 4.41 10.25 -2.31
N ALA A 7 3.42 10.98 -2.86
CA ALA A 7 3.65 11.94 -3.94
C ALA A 7 4.48 13.15 -3.48
N LEU A 8 4.25 13.65 -2.26
CA LEU A 8 5.05 14.74 -1.69
C LEU A 8 6.49 14.30 -1.39
N GLU A 9 6.68 13.09 -0.86
CA GLU A 9 8.01 12.51 -0.65
C GLU A 9 8.74 12.31 -1.98
N PHE A 10 8.03 11.84 -3.02
CA PHE A 10 8.58 11.72 -4.36
C PHE A 10 9.15 13.05 -4.86
N ASP A 11 8.40 14.14 -4.72
CA ASP A 11 8.86 15.48 -5.11
C ASP A 11 10.10 15.96 -4.32
N LEU A 12 10.21 15.55 -3.06
CA LEU A 12 11.38 15.89 -2.23
C LEU A 12 12.64 15.11 -2.63
N HIS A 13 12.49 13.86 -3.02
CA HIS A 13 13.60 12.93 -3.25
C HIS A 13 14.06 12.86 -4.71
N ILE A 14 13.15 13.07 -5.67
CA ILE A 14 13.45 12.97 -7.10
C ILE A 14 13.79 14.35 -7.64
N LYS A 15 15.08 14.61 -7.87
CA LYS A 15 15.59 15.91 -8.31
C LYS A 15 16.30 15.89 -9.66
N LYS A 16 16.77 14.74 -10.10
CA LYS A 16 17.54 14.57 -11.33
C LYS A 16 17.18 13.29 -12.05
N GLU A 17 17.54 13.21 -13.33
CA GLU A 17 17.43 11.97 -14.09
C GLU A 17 18.25 10.87 -13.42
N GLY A 18 17.64 9.69 -13.24
CA GLY A 18 18.22 8.55 -12.54
C GLY A 18 17.78 8.37 -11.10
N ASP A 19 17.21 9.41 -10.46
CA ASP A 19 16.58 9.24 -9.16
C ASP A 19 15.32 8.38 -9.28
N PHE A 20 15.04 7.57 -8.26
CA PHE A 20 13.86 6.73 -8.23
C PHE A 20 13.33 6.56 -6.80
N GLN A 21 12.05 6.25 -6.71
CA GLN A 21 11.41 5.88 -5.46
C GLN A 21 10.71 4.53 -5.63
N LEU A 22 10.88 3.67 -4.64
CA LEU A 22 10.11 2.44 -4.55
C LEU A 22 8.71 2.78 -4.02
N THR A 23 7.69 2.15 -4.58
CA THR A 23 6.33 2.22 -4.04
C THR A 23 5.99 0.92 -3.30
N SER A 24 4.74 0.71 -2.93
CA SER A 24 4.28 -0.49 -2.24
C SER A 24 4.76 -0.65 -0.79
N CYS A 25 4.98 0.46 -0.08
CA CYS A 25 5.13 0.45 1.38
C CYS A 25 3.96 -0.27 2.09
N CYS A 26 2.85 -0.48 1.40
CA CYS A 26 1.68 -1.20 1.86
C CYS A 26 1.84 -2.73 1.92
N CYS A 27 2.88 -3.30 1.28
CA CYS A 27 3.11 -4.75 1.25
C CYS A 27 4.19 -5.16 2.27
N PRO A 28 3.81 -5.80 3.41
CA PRO A 28 4.78 -6.18 4.43
C PRO A 28 5.79 -7.23 3.94
N VAL A 29 5.42 -8.09 2.97
CA VAL A 29 6.34 -9.05 2.36
C VAL A 29 7.41 -8.32 1.53
N TRP A 30 6.99 -7.32 0.75
CA TRP A 30 7.90 -6.49 -0.04
C TRP A 30 8.88 -5.74 0.85
N ILE A 31 8.39 -5.07 1.90
CA ILE A 31 9.22 -4.35 2.85
C ILE A 31 10.21 -5.28 3.55
N ALA A 32 9.76 -6.47 3.98
CA ALA A 32 10.66 -7.47 4.57
C ALA A 32 11.74 -7.95 3.59
N MET A 33 11.40 -8.13 2.31
CA MET A 33 12.37 -8.48 1.27
C MET A 33 13.41 -7.39 1.07
N ILE A 34 13.00 -6.12 0.96
CA ILE A 34 13.92 -4.99 0.85
C ILE A 34 14.82 -4.91 2.08
N ARG A 35 14.26 -4.96 3.28
CA ARG A 35 14.99 -4.84 4.54
C ARG A 35 16.03 -5.94 4.74
N ASN A 36 15.72 -7.18 4.33
CA ASN A 36 16.57 -8.33 4.64
C ASN A 36 17.51 -8.76 3.50
N ILE A 37 17.19 -8.40 2.25
CA ILE A 37 17.93 -8.89 1.07
C ILE A 37 18.54 -7.73 0.27
N TYR A 38 17.89 -6.57 0.26
CA TYR A 38 18.25 -5.41 -0.54
C TYR A 38 18.34 -4.14 0.32
N GLU A 39 19.03 -4.21 1.43
CA GLU A 39 19.13 -3.14 2.42
C GLU A 39 19.55 -1.80 1.80
N GLU A 40 20.37 -1.84 0.75
CA GLU A 40 20.81 -0.68 -0.01
C GLU A 40 19.66 0.10 -0.68
N LEU A 41 18.50 -0.52 -0.83
CA LEU A 41 17.29 0.11 -1.40
C LEU A 41 16.38 0.78 -0.36
N MET A 42 16.64 0.56 0.93
CA MET A 42 15.82 1.15 2.00
C MET A 42 15.70 2.68 1.91
N PRO A 43 16.73 3.45 1.53
CA PRO A 43 16.61 4.91 1.38
C PRO A 43 15.61 5.35 0.29
N HIS A 44 15.24 4.45 -0.61
CA HIS A 44 14.28 4.72 -1.69
C HIS A 44 12.85 4.28 -1.34
N VAL A 45 12.64 3.70 -0.16
CA VAL A 45 11.31 3.31 0.33
C VAL A 45 10.67 4.51 1.03
N PRO A 46 9.44 4.89 0.67
CA PRO A 46 8.75 6.00 1.33
C PRO A 46 8.58 5.74 2.83
N ALA A 47 8.76 6.77 3.64
CA ALA A 47 8.54 6.73 5.09
C ALA A 47 7.03 6.76 5.42
N ALA A 48 6.26 5.85 4.84
CA ALA A 48 4.82 5.74 5.00
C ALA A 48 4.45 4.37 5.57
N VAL A 49 3.48 4.35 6.49
CA VAL A 49 2.88 3.11 6.96
C VAL A 49 1.84 2.60 5.95
N SER A 50 1.47 1.33 6.03
CA SER A 50 0.44 0.78 5.15
C SER A 50 -0.93 1.44 5.37
N PRO A 51 -1.84 1.39 4.37
CA PRO A 51 -3.22 1.88 4.53
C PRO A 51 -3.94 1.26 5.72
N MET A 52 -3.71 -0.01 6.02
CA MET A 52 -4.25 -0.70 7.18
C MET A 52 -3.86 0.01 8.48
N ILE A 53 -2.58 0.25 8.68
CA ILE A 53 -2.06 0.90 9.88
C ILE A 53 -2.48 2.37 9.96
N ALA A 54 -2.42 3.11 8.85
CA ALA A 54 -2.84 4.51 8.81
C ALA A 54 -4.32 4.67 9.17
N CYS A 55 -5.20 3.81 8.62
CA CYS A 55 -6.62 3.83 8.90
C CYS A 55 -6.90 3.44 10.36
N GLY A 56 -6.26 2.39 10.85
CA GLY A 56 -6.39 1.96 12.25
C GLY A 56 -5.99 3.05 13.24
N ARG A 57 -4.84 3.70 13.03
CA ARG A 57 -4.39 4.85 13.85
C ARG A 57 -5.38 6.01 13.80
N MET A 58 -5.94 6.30 12.63
CA MET A 58 -6.95 7.36 12.49
C MET A 58 -8.23 7.01 13.27
N ILE A 59 -8.73 5.78 13.15
CA ILE A 59 -9.91 5.32 13.87
C ILE A 59 -9.68 5.38 15.38
N LYS A 60 -8.58 4.85 15.87
CA LYS A 60 -8.22 4.88 17.31
C LYS A 60 -8.08 6.31 17.85
N ARG A 61 -7.63 7.26 17.01
CA ARG A 61 -7.55 8.67 17.41
C ARG A 61 -8.94 9.33 17.52
N LEU A 62 -9.86 8.98 16.62
CA LEU A 62 -11.23 9.52 16.62
C LEU A 62 -12.12 8.82 17.64
N TYR A 63 -11.90 7.54 17.84
CA TYR A 63 -12.67 6.64 18.69
C TYR A 63 -11.72 5.78 19.51
N PRO A 64 -11.19 6.27 20.65
CA PRO A 64 -10.15 5.58 21.42
C PRO A 64 -10.51 4.16 21.87
N ASP A 65 -11.79 3.92 22.15
CA ASP A 65 -12.31 2.62 22.62
C ASP A 65 -12.75 1.70 21.47
N ALA A 66 -12.59 2.12 20.23
CA ALA A 66 -12.99 1.30 19.07
C ALA A 66 -12.10 0.06 18.94
N VAL A 67 -12.72 -1.08 18.70
CA VAL A 67 -12.03 -2.30 18.24
C VAL A 67 -11.90 -2.23 16.72
N THR A 68 -10.66 -2.30 16.23
CA THR A 68 -10.35 -2.22 14.81
C THR A 68 -10.07 -3.61 14.25
N VAL A 69 -10.81 -3.97 13.21
CA VAL A 69 -10.66 -5.25 12.49
C VAL A 69 -10.33 -4.96 11.03
N PHE A 70 -9.21 -5.49 10.57
CA PHE A 70 -8.84 -5.46 9.15
C PHE A 70 -9.22 -6.78 8.48
N VAL A 71 -9.95 -6.70 7.38
CA VAL A 71 -10.29 -7.87 6.56
C VAL A 71 -9.58 -7.73 5.21
N GLY A 72 -8.82 -8.76 4.81
CA GLY A 72 -8.07 -8.71 3.56
C GLY A 72 -7.46 -10.04 3.14
N PRO A 73 -6.88 -10.14 1.94
CA PRO A 73 -6.43 -11.42 1.39
C PRO A 73 -5.07 -11.91 1.93
N CYS A 74 -4.36 -11.10 2.73
CA CYS A 74 -2.94 -11.30 2.99
C CYS A 74 -2.63 -11.73 4.43
N LEU A 75 -2.09 -12.94 4.62
CA LEU A 75 -1.61 -13.44 5.91
C LEU A 75 -0.51 -12.58 6.53
N ALA A 76 0.36 -11.97 5.71
CA ALA A 76 1.47 -11.14 6.21
C ALA A 76 0.99 -9.89 6.95
N LYS A 77 -0.25 -9.45 6.73
CA LYS A 77 -0.89 -8.37 7.49
C LYS A 77 -1.08 -8.70 8.97
N LYS A 78 -1.22 -10.00 9.31
CA LYS A 78 -1.27 -10.46 10.70
C LYS A 78 0.06 -10.22 11.43
N LYS A 79 1.19 -10.40 10.72
CA LYS A 79 2.52 -10.12 11.25
C LYS A 79 2.73 -8.60 11.37
N GLU A 80 2.40 -7.85 10.31
CA GLU A 80 2.53 -6.39 10.31
C GLU A 80 1.81 -5.74 11.49
N ALA A 81 0.57 -6.16 11.80
CA ALA A 81 -0.20 -5.61 12.92
C ALA A 81 0.44 -5.83 14.31
N ARG A 82 1.44 -6.73 14.41
CA ARG A 82 2.17 -7.07 15.65
C ARG A 82 3.56 -6.50 15.70
N GLU A 83 4.05 -5.79 14.68
CA GLU A 83 5.36 -5.15 14.70
C GLU A 83 5.40 -4.05 15.76
N GLU A 84 6.47 -3.98 16.53
CA GLU A 84 6.58 -3.16 17.76
C GLU A 84 6.30 -1.68 17.53
N ASP A 85 6.74 -1.13 16.39
CA ASP A 85 6.61 0.30 16.06
C ASP A 85 5.22 0.69 15.55
N ILE A 86 4.36 -0.27 15.23
CA ILE A 86 3.02 -0.05 14.69
C ILE A 86 1.90 -0.82 15.37
N GLN A 87 2.23 -1.65 16.37
CA GLN A 87 1.23 -2.36 17.15
C GLN A 87 0.20 -1.42 17.81
N GLY A 88 -0.99 -1.93 18.09
CA GLY A 88 -2.09 -1.16 18.67
C GLY A 88 -2.89 -0.32 17.66
N ALA A 89 -2.45 -0.23 16.41
CA ALA A 89 -3.21 0.41 15.36
C ALA A 89 -4.40 -0.44 14.90
N VAL A 90 -4.22 -1.76 14.86
CA VAL A 90 -5.24 -2.75 14.45
C VAL A 90 -5.26 -3.88 15.45
N ASP A 91 -6.43 -4.17 16.00
CA ASP A 91 -6.59 -5.20 17.04
C ASP A 91 -6.63 -6.59 16.43
N TYR A 92 -7.35 -6.76 15.33
CA TYR A 92 -7.53 -8.05 14.66
C TYR A 92 -7.31 -7.94 13.15
N VAL A 93 -6.70 -8.98 12.59
CA VAL A 93 -6.55 -9.13 11.14
C VAL A 93 -7.16 -10.46 10.75
N LEU A 94 -8.17 -10.41 9.87
CA LEU A 94 -8.85 -11.57 9.32
C LEU A 94 -8.56 -11.67 7.82
N THR A 95 -8.36 -12.91 7.35
CA THR A 95 -8.37 -13.20 5.91
C THR A 95 -9.80 -13.25 5.38
N PHE A 96 -9.97 -13.15 4.07
CA PHE A 96 -11.28 -13.35 3.45
C PHE A 96 -11.83 -14.76 3.71
N GLN A 97 -10.94 -15.75 3.82
CA GLN A 97 -11.36 -17.13 4.16
C GLN A 97 -11.92 -17.17 5.59
N GLU A 98 -11.19 -16.64 6.57
CA GLU A 98 -11.65 -16.60 7.96
C GLU A 98 -12.95 -15.80 8.11
N MET A 99 -13.11 -14.72 7.34
CA MET A 99 -14.36 -13.95 7.36
C MET A 99 -15.53 -14.73 6.77
N ARG A 100 -15.29 -15.50 5.71
CA ARG A 100 -16.30 -16.40 5.15
C ARG A 100 -16.72 -17.46 6.16
N ASP A 101 -15.75 -18.09 6.84
CA ASP A 101 -16.04 -19.11 7.86
C ASP A 101 -16.89 -18.52 9.02
N ILE A 102 -16.67 -17.24 9.37
CA ILE A 102 -17.49 -16.51 10.36
C ILE A 102 -18.92 -16.31 9.83
N PHE A 103 -19.09 -15.90 8.57
CA PHE A 103 -20.42 -15.74 7.97
C PHE A 103 -21.18 -17.08 7.92
N GLU A 104 -20.52 -18.16 7.51
CA GLU A 104 -21.11 -19.51 7.51
C GLU A 104 -21.53 -19.92 8.94
N ALA A 105 -20.67 -19.70 9.94
CA ALA A 105 -21.00 -20.02 11.33
C ALA A 105 -22.15 -19.17 11.91
N ALA A 106 -22.34 -17.98 11.39
CA ALA A 106 -23.41 -17.06 11.80
C ALA A 106 -24.68 -17.17 10.94
N ASP A 107 -24.72 -18.13 10.00
CA ASP A 107 -25.82 -18.33 9.03
C ASP A 107 -26.13 -17.05 8.20
N ILE A 108 -25.08 -16.30 7.84
CA ILE A 108 -25.16 -15.10 7.01
C ILE A 108 -24.92 -15.45 5.55
N HIS A 109 -25.93 -15.31 4.73
CA HIS A 109 -25.88 -15.52 3.29
C HIS A 109 -25.71 -14.20 2.55
N LEU A 110 -24.51 -13.94 2.04
CA LEU A 110 -24.18 -12.66 1.39
C LEU A 110 -25.03 -12.40 0.14
N GLU A 111 -25.39 -13.46 -0.58
CA GLU A 111 -26.21 -13.39 -1.80
C GLU A 111 -27.66 -12.93 -1.52
N ALA A 112 -28.12 -13.08 -0.28
CA ALA A 112 -29.46 -12.66 0.14
C ALA A 112 -29.52 -11.24 0.67
N LEU A 113 -28.37 -10.57 0.83
CA LEU A 113 -28.31 -9.20 1.32
C LEU A 113 -28.63 -8.19 0.22
N PRO A 114 -29.34 -7.09 0.54
CA PRO A 114 -29.57 -6.02 -0.43
C PRO A 114 -28.25 -5.36 -0.82
N GLU A 115 -28.11 -5.05 -2.10
CA GLU A 115 -26.97 -4.25 -2.58
C GLU A 115 -27.10 -2.79 -2.09
N ASP A 116 -26.00 -2.21 -1.63
CA ASP A 116 -25.90 -0.82 -1.21
C ASP A 116 -24.73 -0.13 -1.96
N GLU A 117 -25.07 0.79 -2.84
CA GLU A 117 -24.10 1.55 -3.65
C GLU A 117 -23.50 2.74 -2.88
N ARG A 118 -22.93 2.52 -1.71
CA ARG A 118 -22.20 3.59 -1.01
C ARG A 118 -20.78 3.74 -1.57
N GLU A 119 -20.60 4.68 -2.47
CA GLU A 119 -19.27 5.02 -2.97
C GLU A 119 -18.62 6.13 -2.11
N HIS A 120 -17.71 5.74 -1.23
CA HIS A 120 -16.93 6.68 -0.43
C HIS A 120 -15.44 6.76 -0.82
N ALA A 121 -14.97 5.89 -1.73
CA ALA A 121 -13.57 5.85 -2.12
C ALA A 121 -13.24 6.85 -3.24
N SER A 122 -12.13 7.57 -3.09
CA SER A 122 -11.58 8.37 -4.18
C SER A 122 -11.12 7.50 -5.35
N ARG A 123 -10.99 8.11 -6.55
CA ARG A 123 -10.45 7.40 -7.72
C ARG A 123 -9.09 6.76 -7.43
N ALA A 124 -8.17 7.48 -6.80
CA ALA A 124 -6.87 6.97 -6.40
C ALA A 124 -6.99 5.81 -5.40
N GLY A 125 -7.92 5.88 -4.44
CA GLY A 125 -8.17 4.79 -3.48
C GLY A 125 -8.70 3.52 -4.15
N ARG A 126 -9.53 3.64 -5.18
CA ARG A 126 -10.01 2.49 -5.96
C ARG A 126 -8.93 1.84 -6.82
N LEU A 127 -8.04 2.63 -7.39
CA LEU A 127 -6.90 2.13 -8.18
C LEU A 127 -5.84 1.44 -7.31
N TYR A 128 -5.72 1.85 -6.05
CA TYR A 128 -4.63 1.47 -5.17
C TYR A 128 -4.49 -0.04 -4.95
N ALA A 129 -5.59 -0.76 -4.86
CA ALA A 129 -5.62 -2.19 -4.50
C ALA A 129 -5.39 -3.16 -5.68
N ARG A 130 -5.18 -2.67 -6.90
CA ARG A 130 -4.87 -3.52 -8.05
C ARG A 130 -3.38 -3.58 -8.34
N THR A 131 -2.94 -4.56 -9.13
CA THR A 131 -1.55 -4.65 -9.62
C THR A 131 -1.13 -3.34 -10.29
N GLY A 132 0.01 -2.77 -9.88
CA GLY A 132 0.49 -1.47 -10.34
C GLY A 132 -0.32 -0.25 -9.87
N GLY A 133 -1.42 -0.48 -9.14
CA GLY A 133 -2.35 0.58 -8.74
C GLY A 133 -1.73 1.60 -7.80
N VAL A 134 -0.81 1.19 -6.93
CA VAL A 134 -0.09 2.12 -6.03
C VAL A 134 0.73 3.12 -6.85
N SER A 135 1.55 2.63 -7.77
CA SER A 135 2.40 3.49 -8.63
C SER A 135 1.56 4.41 -9.50
N GLU A 136 0.47 3.91 -10.07
CA GLU A 136 -0.46 4.71 -10.88
C GLU A 136 -1.16 5.78 -10.04
N ALA A 137 -1.60 5.45 -8.83
CA ALA A 137 -2.23 6.39 -7.92
C ALA A 137 -1.26 7.50 -7.47
N VAL A 138 0.00 7.14 -7.17
CA VAL A 138 1.05 8.11 -6.82
C VAL A 138 1.40 9.00 -8.02
N ALA A 139 1.61 8.43 -9.21
CA ALA A 139 1.88 9.17 -10.43
C ALA A 139 0.76 10.17 -10.75
N SER A 140 -0.49 9.74 -10.67
CA SER A 140 -1.66 10.61 -10.89
C SER A 140 -1.72 11.76 -9.87
N MET A 141 -1.41 11.49 -8.61
CA MET A 141 -1.39 12.52 -7.56
C MET A 141 -0.24 13.49 -7.77
N THR A 142 0.97 13.00 -8.09
CA THR A 142 2.13 13.84 -8.39
C THR A 142 1.85 14.78 -9.55
N GLN A 143 1.21 14.28 -10.61
CA GLN A 143 0.83 15.11 -11.76
C GLN A 143 -0.22 16.18 -11.42
N GLN A 144 -1.15 15.88 -10.49
CA GLN A 144 -2.11 16.87 -10.02
C GLN A 144 -1.47 17.98 -9.18
N LEU A 145 -0.48 17.62 -8.36
CA LEU A 145 0.24 18.58 -7.50
C LEU A 145 1.22 19.45 -8.28
N GLN A 146 1.82 18.90 -9.33
CA GLN A 146 2.87 19.55 -10.11
C GLN A 146 2.74 19.23 -11.61
N PRO A 147 1.78 19.85 -12.32
CA PRO A 147 1.51 19.56 -13.72
C PRO A 147 2.71 19.78 -14.66
N GLU A 148 3.63 20.67 -14.28
CA GLU A 148 4.73 21.11 -15.14
C GLU A 148 6.05 20.35 -14.90
N LYS A 149 6.14 19.52 -13.87
CA LYS A 149 7.47 19.17 -13.35
C LYS A 149 8.00 17.79 -13.66
N LEU A 150 7.26 16.77 -14.01
CA LEU A 150 7.90 15.48 -14.26
C LEU A 150 6.99 14.50 -15.02
N HIS A 151 7.49 13.97 -16.12
CA HIS A 151 6.96 12.74 -16.70
C HIS A 151 7.35 11.56 -15.81
N VAL A 152 6.53 11.31 -14.79
CA VAL A 152 6.69 10.15 -13.91
C VAL A 152 6.34 8.89 -14.69
N ARG A 153 7.29 7.99 -14.84
CA ARG A 153 7.05 6.67 -15.42
C ARG A 153 6.90 5.65 -14.30
N ALA A 154 5.72 5.06 -14.21
CA ALA A 154 5.48 3.92 -13.32
C ALA A 154 5.94 2.62 -14.02
N GLU A 155 6.77 1.82 -13.34
CA GLU A 155 7.10 0.47 -13.77
C GLU A 155 6.52 -0.54 -12.78
N GLN A 156 6.09 -1.68 -13.30
CA GLN A 156 5.46 -2.73 -12.51
C GLN A 156 6.35 -3.95 -12.48
N ALA A 157 6.47 -4.56 -11.30
CA ALA A 157 7.10 -5.86 -11.13
C ALA A 157 6.13 -6.78 -10.38
N GLU A 158 5.69 -7.85 -11.02
CA GLU A 158 4.71 -8.77 -10.45
C GLU A 158 5.38 -10.09 -10.04
N GLY A 159 5.24 -10.42 -8.76
CA GLY A 159 5.86 -11.60 -8.15
C GLY A 159 7.36 -11.45 -7.87
N ALA A 160 7.87 -12.32 -7.00
CA ALA A 160 9.25 -12.26 -6.51
C ALA A 160 10.29 -12.33 -7.64
N LYS A 161 10.03 -13.14 -8.67
CA LYS A 161 10.96 -13.29 -9.82
C LYS A 161 11.14 -11.99 -10.60
N ALA A 162 10.05 -11.29 -10.92
CA ALA A 162 10.11 -10.01 -11.63
C ALA A 162 10.73 -8.90 -10.77
N CYS A 163 10.48 -8.93 -9.45
CA CYS A 163 11.10 -7.99 -8.50
C CYS A 163 12.61 -8.18 -8.38
N MET A 164 13.10 -9.42 -8.54
CA MET A 164 14.52 -9.77 -8.43
C MET A 164 15.27 -9.72 -9.76
N ASP A 165 14.60 -9.49 -10.88
CA ASP A 165 15.20 -9.51 -12.23
C ASP A 165 16.29 -8.43 -12.38
N PRO A 166 17.55 -8.82 -12.73
CA PRO A 166 18.64 -7.88 -12.94
C PRO A 166 18.41 -6.90 -14.10
N GLU A 167 17.59 -7.25 -15.10
CA GLU A 167 17.26 -6.34 -16.20
C GLU A 167 16.33 -5.21 -15.76
N ASN A 168 15.43 -5.49 -14.83
CA ASN A 168 14.68 -4.44 -14.14
C ASN A 168 15.62 -3.51 -13.34
N LYS A 169 16.75 -4.04 -12.87
CA LYS A 169 17.81 -3.26 -12.22
C LYS A 169 18.50 -2.26 -13.17
N LYS A 170 18.70 -2.61 -14.44
CA LYS A 170 19.32 -1.74 -15.47
C LYS A 170 18.36 -0.68 -16.01
N ARG A 171 17.05 -0.93 -15.98
CA ARG A 171 16.00 0.04 -16.37
C ARG A 171 15.78 1.16 -15.33
N ARG A 172 16.37 1.03 -14.13
CA ARG A 172 16.26 1.98 -13.00
C ARG A 172 16.90 3.34 -13.24
N ASN A 173 17.64 3.55 -14.36
CA ASN A 173 18.34 4.80 -14.64
C ASN A 173 17.47 5.90 -15.28
N ARG A 174 16.15 5.82 -15.18
CA ARG A 174 15.24 6.88 -15.63
C ARG A 174 14.23 7.11 -14.52
N CYS A 175 13.84 8.35 -14.20
CA CYS A 175 12.87 8.69 -13.15
C CYS A 175 11.70 7.70 -13.10
N LYS A 176 11.59 6.89 -12.04
CA LYS A 176 10.65 5.76 -12.00
C LYS A 176 10.02 5.61 -10.62
N LEU A 177 8.73 5.35 -10.62
CA LEU A 177 7.98 4.78 -9.52
C LEU A 177 7.93 3.26 -9.70
N PHE A 178 8.31 2.52 -8.68
CA PHE A 178 8.19 1.07 -8.64
C PHE A 178 7.16 0.65 -7.59
#